data_465ef78029dac79ad162726c1e4329d3
#
_entry.id   465ef78029dac79ad162726c1e4329d3
#
_cell.length_a   1.000
_cell.length_b   1.000
_cell.length_c   1.000
_cell.angle_alpha   90.00
_cell.angle_beta   90.00
_cell.angle_gamma   90.00
#
_symmetry.space_group_name_H-M   'P 1'
#
loop_
_entity.id
_entity.type
_entity.pdbx_description
1 polymer ?
#
loop_
_entity_poly.entity_id
_entity_poly.type
_entity_poly.pdbx_seq_one_letter_code
_entity_poly.pdbx_strand_id
1 'polypeptide(L)'
;MSHRAGTAHLAGALSCADLLAVLYGGGVVQIDPKKPQDSKRDRLIFSKGHAISALYAALGMTGFFPEKDLENYNEEKGHLPEQPSPGCAPGVEWATGSLGHGLGVGLGMALAAKIHQQDYRTFVLMSDGECQEGSVWEAAMFAPRHQLGNLVAMVDFNKWQATGRSTEIMQMEPMADKWRSFGWEAREVKGHSVAEIHQALATPWAKDRPLAVVAHTVKGKGVSFIEDDNNWHYRSPSVEEIEKAKRELGLK
;
A
#
# COMPACT_ATOMS: atom_id res chain seq x y z
N MET A 1 -3.43 -17.85 1.84
CA MET A 1 -4.36 -17.02 1.07
C MET A 1 -4.22 -17.28 -0.42
N SER A 2 -3.34 -16.64 -1.18
CA SER A 2 -3.27 -16.66 -2.66
C SER A 2 -3.25 -18.05 -3.29
N HIS A 3 -2.42 -19.00 -2.79
CA HIS A 3 -2.39 -20.37 -3.28
C HIS A 3 -3.76 -21.07 -3.14
N ARG A 4 -4.39 -21.00 -1.95
CA ARG A 4 -5.68 -21.65 -1.68
C ARG A 4 -6.79 -21.10 -2.58
N ALA A 5 -6.81 -19.79 -2.76
CA ALA A 5 -7.79 -19.10 -3.58
C ALA A 5 -7.47 -19.11 -5.09
N GLY A 6 -6.31 -19.62 -5.49
CA GLY A 6 -5.85 -19.58 -6.88
C GLY A 6 -5.62 -18.16 -7.42
N THR A 7 -5.44 -17.17 -6.52
CA THR A 7 -5.33 -15.77 -6.93
C THR A 7 -3.90 -15.38 -7.32
N ALA A 8 -3.81 -14.40 -8.18
CA ALA A 8 -2.56 -13.81 -8.66
C ALA A 8 -1.95 -12.78 -7.68
N HIS A 9 -0.95 -12.03 -8.14
CA HIS A 9 -0.39 -10.82 -7.52
C HIS A 9 0.35 -11.02 -6.19
N LEU A 10 0.70 -12.25 -5.81
CA LEU A 10 1.45 -12.52 -4.58
C LEU A 10 2.76 -11.73 -4.51
N ALA A 11 3.50 -11.65 -5.62
CA ALA A 11 4.77 -10.91 -5.66
C ALA A 11 4.59 -9.40 -5.36
N GLY A 12 3.50 -8.80 -5.85
CA GLY A 12 3.14 -7.42 -5.53
C GLY A 12 2.68 -7.22 -4.09
N ALA A 13 2.12 -8.25 -3.46
CA ALA A 13 1.78 -8.25 -2.04
C ALA A 13 3.05 -8.32 -1.17
N LEU A 14 3.99 -9.21 -1.51
CA LEU A 14 5.26 -9.35 -0.79
C LEU A 14 6.13 -8.08 -0.88
N SER A 15 6.10 -7.34 -2.01
CA SER A 15 6.90 -6.12 -2.14
C SER A 15 6.54 -5.05 -1.11
N CYS A 16 5.28 -4.94 -0.71
CA CYS A 16 4.81 -3.90 0.22
C CYS A 16 4.54 -4.41 1.65
N ALA A 17 4.89 -5.64 1.95
CA ALA A 17 4.64 -6.23 3.27
C ALA A 17 5.32 -5.44 4.41
N ASP A 18 6.58 -5.03 4.24
CA ASP A 18 7.33 -4.24 5.23
C ASP A 18 6.71 -2.84 5.43
N LEU A 19 6.17 -2.24 4.37
CA LEU A 19 5.46 -0.95 4.46
C LEU A 19 4.21 -1.07 5.33
N LEU A 20 3.42 -2.11 5.12
CA LEU A 20 2.22 -2.38 5.93
C LEU A 20 2.57 -2.78 7.36
N ALA A 21 3.64 -3.56 7.56
CA ALA A 21 4.12 -3.91 8.89
C ALA A 21 4.51 -2.66 9.71
N VAL A 22 5.16 -1.68 9.08
CA VAL A 22 5.48 -0.40 9.74
C VAL A 22 4.23 0.42 10.00
N LEU A 23 3.31 0.51 9.05
CA LEU A 23 2.09 1.29 9.21
C LEU A 23 1.24 0.78 10.37
N TYR A 24 0.94 -0.51 10.42
CA TYR A 24 0.07 -1.11 11.42
C TYR A 24 0.83 -1.64 12.65
N GLY A 25 1.83 -2.49 12.45
CA GLY A 25 2.62 -3.09 13.53
C GLY A 25 3.58 -2.10 14.20
N GLY A 26 4.12 -1.14 13.45
CA GLY A 26 4.96 -0.05 13.95
C GLY A 26 4.18 1.11 14.60
N GLY A 27 2.85 1.07 14.60
CA GLY A 27 2.01 2.09 15.22
C GLY A 27 2.07 3.46 14.54
N VAL A 28 2.43 3.52 13.26
CA VAL A 28 2.46 4.78 12.50
C VAL A 28 1.05 5.26 12.22
N VAL A 29 0.16 4.36 11.76
CA VAL A 29 -1.26 4.68 11.54
C VAL A 29 -1.98 4.63 12.88
N GLN A 30 -2.59 5.75 13.27
CA GLN A 30 -3.34 5.86 14.51
C GLN A 30 -4.76 5.29 14.32
N ILE A 31 -4.89 4.01 14.59
CA ILE A 31 -6.14 3.26 14.43
C ILE A 31 -6.26 2.18 15.52
N ASP A 32 -7.40 2.14 16.18
CA ASP A 32 -7.74 1.09 17.14
C ASP A 32 -8.54 -0.01 16.42
N PRO A 33 -8.01 -1.24 16.29
CA PRO A 33 -8.73 -2.33 15.63
C PRO A 33 -10.07 -2.67 16.31
N LYS A 34 -10.24 -2.33 17.60
CA LYS A 34 -11.52 -2.48 18.33
C LYS A 34 -12.53 -1.38 18.01
N LYS A 35 -12.08 -0.28 17.38
CA LYS A 35 -12.90 0.86 16.99
C LYS A 35 -12.63 1.26 15.53
N PRO A 36 -12.78 0.34 14.57
CA PRO A 36 -12.40 0.58 13.17
C PRO A 36 -13.24 1.67 12.50
N GLN A 37 -14.33 2.11 13.11
CA GLN A 37 -15.20 3.18 12.63
C GLN A 37 -15.00 4.52 13.37
N ASP A 38 -14.00 4.64 14.24
CA ASP A 38 -13.73 5.91 14.93
C ASP A 38 -13.45 7.01 13.90
N SER A 39 -14.19 8.11 13.99
CA SER A 39 -14.07 9.23 13.06
C SER A 39 -12.73 9.96 13.16
N LYS A 40 -12.03 9.83 14.27
CA LYS A 40 -10.74 10.51 14.56
C LYS A 40 -9.52 9.68 14.13
N ARG A 41 -9.71 8.41 13.76
CA ARG A 41 -8.60 7.54 13.35
C ARG A 41 -7.98 8.02 12.04
N ASP A 42 -6.72 7.68 11.80
CA ASP A 42 -6.10 7.84 10.48
C ASP A 42 -6.83 6.99 9.42
N ARG A 43 -6.60 7.29 8.16
CA ARG A 43 -7.15 6.56 7.00
C ARG A 43 -6.00 5.97 6.18
N LEU A 44 -6.17 4.74 5.71
CA LEU A 44 -5.27 4.15 4.73
C LEU A 44 -6.04 3.74 3.48
N ILE A 45 -5.73 4.36 2.35
CA ILE A 45 -6.15 3.91 1.02
C ILE A 45 -5.06 3.00 0.46
N PHE A 46 -5.36 1.72 0.36
CA PHE A 46 -4.48 0.74 -0.29
C PHE A 46 -4.76 0.74 -1.79
N SER A 47 -4.14 1.66 -2.52
CA SER A 47 -4.50 1.96 -3.91
C SER A 47 -4.12 0.86 -4.90
N LYS A 48 -3.06 0.08 -4.59
CA LYS A 48 -2.68 -1.11 -5.37
C LYS A 48 -3.57 -2.32 -5.04
N GLY A 49 -4.88 -2.21 -5.31
CA GLY A 49 -5.89 -3.19 -4.92
C GLY A 49 -5.61 -4.63 -5.35
N HIS A 50 -4.87 -4.82 -6.45
CA HIS A 50 -4.42 -6.14 -6.89
C HIS A 50 -3.55 -6.89 -5.85
N ALA A 51 -2.87 -6.16 -4.94
CA ALA A 51 -2.05 -6.73 -3.86
C ALA A 51 -2.78 -6.76 -2.51
N ILE A 52 -4.10 -6.71 -2.50
CA ILE A 52 -4.94 -6.58 -1.29
C ILE A 52 -4.70 -7.66 -0.24
N SER A 53 -4.25 -8.84 -0.65
CA SER A 53 -3.92 -9.93 0.28
C SER A 53 -2.89 -9.51 1.34
N ALA A 54 -1.97 -8.58 1.03
CA ALA A 54 -1.04 -8.02 2.01
C ALA A 54 -1.75 -7.16 3.04
N LEU A 55 -2.71 -6.32 2.62
CA LEU A 55 -3.50 -5.51 3.57
C LEU A 55 -4.37 -6.40 4.46
N TYR A 56 -5.05 -7.40 3.90
CA TYR A 56 -5.84 -8.33 4.72
C TYR A 56 -4.98 -9.07 5.76
N ALA A 57 -3.79 -9.51 5.36
CA ALA A 57 -2.86 -10.13 6.31
C ALA A 57 -2.48 -9.16 7.44
N ALA A 58 -2.13 -7.91 7.12
CA ALA A 58 -1.80 -6.89 8.12
C ALA A 58 -2.98 -6.60 9.05
N LEU A 59 -4.20 -6.46 8.52
CA LEU A 59 -5.41 -6.21 9.31
C LEU A 59 -5.77 -7.40 10.21
N GLY A 60 -5.73 -8.62 9.69
CA GLY A 60 -5.99 -9.83 10.49
C GLY A 60 -4.98 -10.00 11.63
N MET A 61 -3.68 -9.88 11.32
CA MET A 61 -2.60 -10.01 12.32
C MET A 61 -2.62 -8.89 13.37
N THR A 62 -3.19 -7.74 13.07
CA THR A 62 -3.33 -6.61 14.01
C THR A 62 -4.69 -6.55 14.70
N GLY A 63 -5.57 -7.54 14.46
CA GLY A 63 -6.78 -7.78 15.24
C GLY A 63 -8.01 -7.02 14.77
N PHE A 64 -8.07 -6.56 13.52
CA PHE A 64 -9.27 -5.94 12.94
C PHE A 64 -10.40 -6.96 12.72
N PHE A 65 -10.04 -8.21 12.46
CA PHE A 65 -10.91 -9.36 12.35
C PHE A 65 -10.14 -10.62 12.75
N PRO A 66 -10.80 -11.75 13.02
CA PRO A 66 -10.14 -12.99 13.38
C PRO A 66 -9.18 -13.45 12.28
N GLU A 67 -7.92 -13.76 12.63
CA GLU A 67 -6.90 -14.19 11.67
C GLU A 67 -7.34 -15.41 10.83
N LYS A 68 -8.16 -16.30 11.42
CA LYS A 68 -8.74 -17.45 10.72
C LYS A 68 -9.57 -17.06 9.47
N ASP A 69 -10.11 -15.84 9.43
CA ASP A 69 -10.92 -15.39 8.30
C ASP A 69 -10.09 -15.22 7.03
N LEU A 70 -8.74 -15.06 7.16
CA LEU A 70 -7.79 -15.10 6.05
C LEU A 70 -7.85 -16.42 5.26
N GLU A 71 -8.36 -17.49 5.89
CA GLU A 71 -8.55 -18.76 5.22
C GLU A 71 -9.63 -18.73 4.16
N ASN A 72 -10.60 -17.84 4.30
CA ASN A 72 -11.73 -17.65 3.39
C ASN A 72 -11.51 -16.53 2.36
N TYR A 73 -10.23 -16.15 2.12
CA TYR A 73 -9.88 -15.15 1.11
C TYR A 73 -10.35 -15.58 -0.27
N ASN A 74 -11.09 -14.70 -0.95
CA ASN A 74 -11.67 -14.88 -2.28
C ASN A 74 -12.60 -16.12 -2.41
N GLU A 75 -13.26 -16.51 -1.33
CA GLU A 75 -14.29 -17.55 -1.36
C GLU A 75 -15.70 -16.94 -1.47
N GLU A 76 -16.64 -17.68 -2.08
CA GLU A 76 -17.99 -17.22 -2.36
C GLU A 76 -18.74 -16.76 -1.09
N LYS A 77 -18.48 -17.41 0.04
CA LYS A 77 -19.08 -17.07 1.35
C LYS A 77 -18.13 -16.25 2.22
N GLY A 78 -16.96 -15.92 1.72
CA GLY A 78 -15.97 -15.09 2.41
C GLY A 78 -16.30 -13.61 2.30
N HIS A 79 -15.79 -12.81 3.24
CA HIS A 79 -15.93 -11.36 3.21
C HIS A 79 -14.64 -10.64 2.77
N LEU A 80 -13.61 -11.39 2.34
CA LEU A 80 -12.33 -10.88 1.88
C LEU A 80 -12.14 -11.11 0.37
N PRO A 81 -12.77 -10.30 -0.49
CA PRO A 81 -12.68 -10.47 -1.94
C PRO A 81 -11.28 -10.12 -2.48
N GLU A 82 -10.91 -10.69 -3.64
CA GLU A 82 -9.67 -10.35 -4.34
C GLU A 82 -9.63 -8.88 -4.78
N GLN A 83 -10.76 -8.29 -5.06
CA GLN A 83 -10.91 -6.85 -5.31
C GLN A 83 -11.69 -6.23 -4.14
N PRO A 84 -11.05 -5.35 -3.35
CA PRO A 84 -11.69 -4.81 -2.15
C PRO A 84 -12.89 -3.92 -2.51
N SER A 85 -13.92 -4.02 -1.71
CA SER A 85 -15.09 -3.15 -1.75
C SER A 85 -15.29 -2.45 -0.40
N PRO A 86 -15.97 -1.29 -0.35
CA PRO A 86 -16.21 -0.60 0.91
C PRO A 86 -16.91 -1.52 1.90
N GLY A 87 -16.36 -1.63 3.11
CA GLY A 87 -16.96 -2.42 4.19
C GLY A 87 -16.80 -3.93 4.07
N CYS A 88 -16.04 -4.45 3.09
CA CYS A 88 -15.76 -5.89 2.99
C CYS A 88 -15.00 -6.41 4.21
N ALA A 89 -14.13 -5.60 4.80
CA ALA A 89 -13.47 -5.89 6.07
C ALA A 89 -13.25 -4.60 6.87
N PRO A 90 -13.25 -4.69 8.22
CA PRO A 90 -12.84 -3.57 9.07
C PRO A 90 -11.45 -3.09 8.69
N GLY A 91 -11.27 -1.77 8.51
CA GLY A 91 -10.00 -1.17 8.07
C GLY A 91 -9.82 -1.06 6.56
N VAL A 92 -10.72 -1.60 5.74
CA VAL A 92 -10.77 -1.35 4.30
C VAL A 92 -11.60 -0.10 4.03
N GLU A 93 -10.94 0.97 3.59
CA GLU A 93 -11.57 2.30 3.47
C GLU A 93 -12.37 2.46 2.18
N TRP A 94 -11.88 1.89 1.08
CA TRP A 94 -12.39 2.18 -0.25
C TRP A 94 -12.22 1.00 -1.21
N ALA A 95 -13.07 0.96 -2.24
CA ALA A 95 -12.87 0.06 -3.36
C ALA A 95 -11.65 0.50 -4.17
N THR A 96 -10.72 -0.42 -4.39
CA THR A 96 -9.51 -0.17 -5.18
C THR A 96 -9.30 -1.29 -6.19
N GLY A 97 -8.40 -1.06 -7.16
CA GLY A 97 -8.17 -1.97 -8.29
C GLY A 97 -8.08 -1.18 -9.61
N SER A 98 -8.90 -0.14 -9.77
CA SER A 98 -8.69 0.88 -10.80
C SER A 98 -7.54 1.78 -10.38
N LEU A 99 -6.35 1.53 -10.93
CA LEU A 99 -5.13 2.27 -10.57
C LEU A 99 -5.26 3.77 -10.88
N GLY A 100 -4.54 4.59 -10.13
CA GLY A 100 -4.55 6.05 -10.26
C GLY A 100 -5.66 6.78 -9.50
N HIS A 101 -6.65 6.07 -8.96
CA HIS A 101 -7.79 6.70 -8.29
C HIS A 101 -7.58 6.90 -6.78
N GLY A 102 -6.78 6.04 -6.15
CA GLY A 102 -6.63 6.05 -4.69
C GLY A 102 -6.06 7.34 -4.13
N LEU A 103 -5.12 8.00 -4.85
CA LEU A 103 -4.57 9.28 -4.39
C LEU A 103 -5.64 10.39 -4.40
N GLY A 104 -6.47 10.45 -5.43
CA GLY A 104 -7.59 11.41 -5.49
C GLY A 104 -8.60 11.21 -4.37
N VAL A 105 -8.93 9.94 -4.05
CA VAL A 105 -9.82 9.60 -2.93
C VAL A 105 -9.18 10.00 -1.59
N GLY A 106 -7.91 9.63 -1.37
CA GLY A 106 -7.16 10.00 -0.15
C GLY A 106 -7.02 11.51 0.01
N LEU A 107 -6.79 12.22 -1.08
CA LEU A 107 -6.77 13.69 -1.12
C LEU A 107 -8.12 14.26 -0.66
N GLY A 108 -9.24 13.72 -1.16
CA GLY A 108 -10.57 14.13 -0.74
C GLY A 108 -10.80 13.92 0.76
N MET A 109 -10.33 12.81 1.32
CA MET A 109 -10.39 12.53 2.76
C MET A 109 -9.53 13.50 3.57
N ALA A 110 -8.30 13.79 3.13
CA ALA A 110 -7.41 14.75 3.79
C ALA A 110 -7.98 16.17 3.76
N LEU A 111 -8.60 16.57 2.65
CA LEU A 111 -9.28 17.85 2.51
C LEU A 111 -10.51 17.93 3.42
N ALA A 112 -11.29 16.86 3.51
CA ALA A 112 -12.45 16.78 4.41
C ALA A 112 -12.02 16.94 5.87
N ALA A 113 -10.92 16.29 6.30
CA ALA A 113 -10.36 16.48 7.63
C ALA A 113 -10.06 17.96 7.91
N LYS A 114 -9.40 18.63 6.96
CA LYS A 114 -9.07 20.06 7.09
C LYS A 114 -10.32 20.95 7.20
N ILE A 115 -11.32 20.70 6.34
CA ILE A 115 -12.59 21.47 6.34
C ILE A 115 -13.33 21.27 7.67
N HIS A 116 -13.38 20.04 8.19
CA HIS A 116 -14.06 19.69 9.43
C HIS A 116 -13.20 19.87 10.69
N GLN A 117 -12.00 20.46 10.56
CA GLN A 117 -11.06 20.70 11.67
C GLN A 117 -10.75 19.43 12.47
N GLN A 118 -10.50 18.33 11.75
CA GLN A 118 -10.10 17.06 12.32
C GLN A 118 -8.61 16.80 12.07
N ASP A 119 -7.95 16.15 13.02
CA ASP A 119 -6.48 15.98 13.03
C ASP A 119 -6.01 14.65 12.40
N TYR A 120 -6.90 13.83 11.84
CA TYR A 120 -6.48 12.57 11.26
C TYR A 120 -5.65 12.75 9.98
N ARG A 121 -4.73 11.84 9.77
CA ARG A 121 -3.91 11.76 8.56
C ARG A 121 -4.53 10.77 7.58
N THR A 122 -4.25 10.99 6.31
CA THR A 122 -4.60 10.06 5.24
C THR A 122 -3.35 9.54 4.57
N PHE A 123 -3.18 8.24 4.58
CA PHE A 123 -2.10 7.53 3.90
C PHE A 123 -2.65 6.89 2.62
N VAL A 124 -1.88 6.95 1.55
CA VAL A 124 -2.21 6.30 0.28
C VAL A 124 -1.02 5.47 -0.17
N LEU A 125 -1.16 4.15 -0.20
CA LEU A 125 -0.11 3.26 -0.68
C LEU A 125 -0.38 2.87 -2.13
N MET A 126 0.49 3.32 -3.02
CA MET A 126 0.44 3.14 -4.47
C MET A 126 1.58 2.25 -4.97
N SER A 127 1.46 1.73 -6.19
CA SER A 127 2.59 1.16 -6.92
C SER A 127 3.25 2.22 -7.82
N ASP A 128 4.49 1.95 -8.24
CA ASP A 128 5.19 2.80 -9.21
C ASP A 128 4.51 2.80 -10.57
N GLY A 129 4.07 1.65 -11.08
CA GLY A 129 3.29 1.58 -12.31
C GLY A 129 1.99 2.39 -12.25
N GLU A 130 1.35 2.47 -11.08
CA GLU A 130 0.19 3.33 -10.85
C GLU A 130 0.51 4.82 -11.03
N CYS A 131 1.73 5.23 -10.72
CA CYS A 131 2.17 6.61 -10.93
C CYS A 131 2.31 7.00 -12.41
N GLN A 132 2.04 6.10 -13.36
CA GLN A 132 1.91 6.44 -14.79
C GLN A 132 0.52 7.00 -15.13
N GLU A 133 -0.46 6.85 -14.25
CA GLU A 133 -1.80 7.40 -14.42
C GLU A 133 -1.79 8.92 -14.24
N GLY A 134 -2.40 9.65 -15.18
CA GLY A 134 -2.47 11.11 -15.15
C GLY A 134 -3.15 11.67 -13.90
N SER A 135 -4.18 10.98 -13.41
CA SER A 135 -4.93 11.34 -12.20
C SER A 135 -4.07 11.40 -10.93
N VAL A 136 -2.98 10.61 -10.85
CA VAL A 136 -2.01 10.70 -9.76
C VAL A 136 -1.36 12.08 -9.74
N TRP A 137 -0.93 12.57 -10.89
CA TRP A 137 -0.26 13.88 -11.00
C TRP A 137 -1.22 15.06 -10.89
N GLU A 138 -2.47 14.91 -11.33
CA GLU A 138 -3.53 15.89 -11.06
C GLU A 138 -3.76 16.06 -9.55
N ALA A 139 -3.86 14.94 -8.81
CA ALA A 139 -3.96 14.98 -7.36
C ALA A 139 -2.68 15.53 -6.71
N ALA A 140 -1.50 15.19 -7.26
CA ALA A 140 -0.22 15.72 -6.80
C ALA A 140 -0.11 17.25 -6.93
N MET A 141 -0.68 17.86 -7.98
CA MET A 141 -0.75 19.32 -8.12
C MET A 141 -1.74 19.95 -7.13
N PHE A 142 -2.86 19.30 -6.88
CA PHE A 142 -3.93 19.84 -6.04
C PHE A 142 -3.54 19.90 -4.56
N ALA A 143 -2.91 18.85 -4.04
CA ALA A 143 -2.65 18.69 -2.62
C ALA A 143 -1.81 19.83 -1.99
N PRO A 144 -0.68 20.28 -2.56
CA PRO A 144 0.10 21.39 -2.03
C PRO A 144 -0.64 22.73 -2.14
N ARG A 145 -1.41 22.95 -3.22
CA ARG A 145 -2.22 24.17 -3.37
C ARG A 145 -3.20 24.33 -2.22
N HIS A 146 -3.72 23.24 -1.70
CA HIS A 146 -4.63 23.22 -0.56
C HIS A 146 -3.93 22.98 0.78
N GLN A 147 -2.59 22.92 0.79
CA GLN A 147 -1.78 22.76 2.01
C GLN A 147 -2.22 21.54 2.82
N LEU A 148 -2.33 20.39 2.17
CA LEU A 148 -2.77 19.14 2.80
C LEU A 148 -1.60 18.43 3.49
N GLY A 149 -1.05 19.01 4.56
CA GLY A 149 0.04 18.44 5.33
C GLY A 149 -0.35 17.17 6.10
N ASN A 150 -1.63 16.80 6.10
CA ASN A 150 -2.14 15.56 6.65
C ASN A 150 -2.28 14.43 5.60
N LEU A 151 -1.80 14.65 4.36
CA LEU A 151 -1.79 13.64 3.29
C LEU A 151 -0.38 13.06 3.12
N VAL A 152 -0.29 11.74 3.15
CA VAL A 152 0.95 10.98 2.92
C VAL A 152 0.74 10.02 1.73
N ALA A 153 1.51 10.21 0.66
CA ALA A 153 1.60 9.28 -0.45
C ALA A 153 2.81 8.35 -0.24
N MET A 154 2.61 7.06 -0.33
CA MET A 154 3.67 6.05 -0.29
C MET A 154 3.72 5.34 -1.62
N VAL A 155 4.90 5.29 -2.24
CA VAL A 155 5.11 4.59 -3.52
C VAL A 155 5.92 3.33 -3.26
N ASP A 156 5.30 2.16 -3.44
CA ASP A 156 6.00 0.87 -3.53
C ASP A 156 6.72 0.81 -4.87
N PHE A 157 7.97 1.34 -4.89
CA PHE A 157 8.80 1.47 -6.08
C PHE A 157 9.57 0.18 -6.33
N ASN A 158 8.84 -0.86 -6.74
CA ASN A 158 9.39 -2.19 -7.00
C ASN A 158 9.90 -2.39 -8.44
N LYS A 159 9.77 -1.38 -9.29
CA LYS A 159 10.23 -1.29 -10.68
C LYS A 159 9.53 -2.24 -11.66
N TRP A 160 8.36 -2.79 -11.29
CA TRP A 160 7.59 -3.68 -12.13
C TRP A 160 6.13 -3.30 -12.25
N GLN A 161 5.62 -3.40 -13.45
CA GLN A 161 4.19 -3.42 -13.76
C GLN A 161 3.84 -4.67 -14.56
N ALA A 162 2.57 -4.86 -14.92
CA ALA A 162 2.10 -6.07 -15.60
C ALA A 162 2.87 -6.37 -16.90
N THR A 163 3.21 -5.35 -17.67
CA THR A 163 3.77 -5.46 -19.02
C THR A 163 5.30 -5.43 -19.07
N GLY A 164 5.98 -5.16 -17.95
CA GLY A 164 7.45 -5.09 -17.91
C GLY A 164 7.99 -4.18 -16.82
N ARG A 165 9.26 -3.78 -16.95
CA ARG A 165 9.88 -2.82 -16.05
C ARG A 165 9.23 -1.45 -16.18
N SER A 166 8.74 -0.90 -15.07
CA SER A 166 8.08 0.42 -15.07
C SER A 166 9.01 1.53 -15.56
N THR A 167 10.30 1.42 -15.28
CA THR A 167 11.34 2.38 -15.68
C THR A 167 11.75 2.27 -17.16
N GLU A 168 11.51 1.13 -17.80
CA GLU A 168 11.76 0.93 -19.25
C GLU A 168 10.55 1.38 -20.08
N ILE A 169 9.35 1.27 -19.52
CA ILE A 169 8.11 1.64 -20.21
C ILE A 169 7.91 3.15 -20.17
N MET A 170 8.16 3.78 -19.02
CA MET A 170 8.02 5.23 -18.83
C MET A 170 9.19 5.79 -18.01
N GLN A 171 9.52 7.06 -18.23
CA GLN A 171 10.55 7.74 -17.44
C GLN A 171 10.07 7.98 -16.00
N MET A 172 10.23 6.98 -15.15
CA MET A 172 9.77 7.04 -13.75
C MET A 172 10.75 7.76 -12.83
N GLU A 173 12.04 7.57 -13.05
CA GLU A 173 13.10 8.22 -12.24
C GLU A 173 13.44 9.61 -12.77
N PRO A 174 13.89 10.54 -11.90
CA PRO A 174 13.91 10.44 -10.44
C PRO A 174 12.53 10.68 -9.83
N MET A 175 11.94 9.65 -9.18
CA MET A 175 10.56 9.70 -8.70
C MET A 175 10.35 10.76 -7.61
N ALA A 176 11.24 10.82 -6.63
CA ALA A 176 11.11 11.77 -5.53
C ALA A 176 11.19 13.23 -6.00
N ASP A 177 12.00 13.53 -7.02
CA ASP A 177 12.12 14.88 -7.56
C ASP A 177 10.84 15.31 -8.31
N LYS A 178 10.13 14.37 -8.94
CA LYS A 178 8.82 14.65 -9.53
C LYS A 178 7.84 15.11 -8.45
N TRP A 179 7.76 14.40 -7.32
CA TRP A 179 6.93 14.82 -6.19
C TRP A 179 7.36 16.19 -5.66
N ARG A 180 8.67 16.44 -5.49
CA ARG A 180 9.21 17.74 -5.05
C ARG A 180 8.82 18.87 -6.01
N SER A 181 8.85 18.62 -7.32
CA SER A 181 8.50 19.61 -8.33
C SER A 181 7.04 20.06 -8.25
N PHE A 182 6.15 19.21 -7.74
CA PHE A 182 4.76 19.57 -7.45
C PHE A 182 4.56 20.24 -6.09
N GLY A 183 5.63 20.41 -5.28
CA GLY A 183 5.55 21.10 -3.99
C GLY A 183 5.39 20.18 -2.77
N TRP A 184 5.53 18.87 -2.95
CA TRP A 184 5.54 17.91 -1.85
C TRP A 184 6.89 17.89 -1.12
N GLU A 185 6.91 17.60 0.17
CA GLU A 185 8.10 17.02 0.78
C GLU A 185 8.23 15.59 0.27
N ALA A 186 9.43 15.16 -0.14
CA ALA A 186 9.64 13.81 -0.64
C ALA A 186 10.88 13.18 -0.03
N ARG A 187 10.73 11.94 0.44
CA ARG A 187 11.76 11.10 1.07
C ARG A 187 11.92 9.82 0.28
N GLU A 188 13.16 9.34 0.18
CA GLU A 188 13.47 8.04 -0.38
C GLU A 188 13.97 7.12 0.74
N VAL A 189 13.53 5.86 0.72
CA VAL A 189 13.91 4.87 1.72
C VAL A 189 14.20 3.52 1.07
N LYS A 190 15.04 2.70 1.72
CA LYS A 190 15.10 1.27 1.42
C LYS A 190 13.80 0.63 1.90
N GLY A 191 12.97 0.22 0.95
CA GLY A 191 11.59 -0.24 1.19
C GLY A 191 11.46 -1.54 1.98
N HIS A 192 12.58 -2.20 2.31
CA HIS A 192 12.67 -3.38 3.19
C HIS A 192 13.44 -3.09 4.49
N SER A 193 13.75 -1.82 4.77
CA SER A 193 14.32 -1.38 6.04
C SER A 193 13.22 -0.81 6.93
N VAL A 194 12.69 -1.64 7.82
CA VAL A 194 11.66 -1.22 8.80
C VAL A 194 12.08 0.05 9.54
N ALA A 195 13.36 0.17 9.90
CA ALA A 195 13.89 1.34 10.59
C ALA A 195 13.84 2.61 9.71
N GLU A 196 14.25 2.53 8.43
CA GLU A 196 14.23 3.68 7.52
C GLU A 196 12.79 4.11 7.20
N ILE A 197 11.89 3.14 6.95
CA ILE A 197 10.46 3.41 6.69
C ILE A 197 9.83 4.09 7.91
N HIS A 198 10.03 3.52 9.10
CA HIS A 198 9.51 4.09 10.34
C HIS A 198 10.06 5.51 10.58
N GLN A 199 11.37 5.70 10.44
CA GLN A 199 12.00 7.01 10.59
C GLN A 199 11.42 8.04 9.60
N ALA A 200 11.23 7.65 8.34
CA ALA A 200 10.67 8.54 7.32
C ALA A 200 9.24 8.98 7.64
N LEU A 201 8.44 8.11 8.25
CA LEU A 201 7.05 8.40 8.60
C LEU A 201 6.88 9.03 9.98
N ALA A 202 7.82 8.79 10.92
CA ALA A 202 7.80 9.35 12.26
C ALA A 202 8.46 10.75 12.35
N THR A 203 9.42 11.04 11.45
CA THR A 203 10.07 12.35 11.40
C THR A 203 9.06 13.41 10.95
N PRO A 204 8.84 14.49 11.73
CA PRO A 204 7.91 15.55 11.35
C PRO A 204 8.22 16.14 9.98
N TRP A 205 7.18 16.57 9.28
CA TRP A 205 7.27 17.33 8.03
C TRP A 205 6.45 18.61 8.13
N ALA A 206 6.56 19.47 7.12
CA ALA A 206 5.88 20.75 7.13
C ALA A 206 4.34 20.56 7.15
N LYS A 207 3.66 21.28 8.05
CA LYS A 207 2.19 21.14 8.24
C LYS A 207 1.37 21.64 7.04
N ASP A 208 1.98 22.40 6.17
CA ASP A 208 1.38 23.00 4.97
C ASP A 208 1.75 22.25 3.67
N ARG A 209 2.50 21.15 3.77
CA ARG A 209 2.90 20.35 2.60
C ARG A 209 2.58 18.88 2.79
N PRO A 210 2.04 18.20 1.77
CA PRO A 210 1.91 16.76 1.80
C PRO A 210 3.28 16.08 1.74
N LEU A 211 3.36 14.86 2.25
CA LEU A 211 4.56 14.03 2.24
C LEU A 211 4.45 12.90 1.22
N ALA A 212 5.48 12.72 0.39
CA ALA A 212 5.67 11.53 -0.45
C ALA A 212 6.83 10.69 0.09
N VAL A 213 6.63 9.38 0.23
CA VAL A 213 7.67 8.42 0.60
C VAL A 213 7.84 7.44 -0.55
N VAL A 214 8.97 7.51 -1.24
CA VAL A 214 9.35 6.58 -2.31
C VAL A 214 10.15 5.44 -1.68
N ALA A 215 9.53 4.29 -1.58
CA ALA A 215 10.13 3.10 -0.98
C ALA A 215 10.70 2.19 -2.08
N HIS A 216 12.02 2.11 -2.18
CA HIS A 216 12.71 1.22 -3.11
C HIS A 216 12.60 -0.22 -2.61
N THR A 217 11.68 -0.96 -3.19
CA THR A 217 11.34 -2.34 -2.84
C THR A 217 11.79 -3.33 -3.92
N VAL A 218 11.63 -4.60 -3.62
CA VAL A 218 11.83 -5.71 -4.55
C VAL A 218 10.52 -6.48 -4.68
N LYS A 219 9.98 -6.61 -5.89
CA LYS A 219 8.80 -7.42 -6.15
C LYS A 219 9.06 -8.87 -5.72
N GLY A 220 8.19 -9.46 -4.91
CA GLY A 220 8.36 -10.83 -4.44
C GLY A 220 9.35 -11.00 -3.28
N LYS A 221 9.70 -9.95 -2.56
CA LYS A 221 10.69 -9.94 -1.48
C LYS A 221 10.52 -11.07 -0.48
N GLY A 222 11.64 -11.72 -0.14
CA GLY A 222 11.73 -12.80 0.85
C GLY A 222 11.63 -14.20 0.28
N VAL A 223 11.24 -14.36 -0.99
CA VAL A 223 11.12 -15.66 -1.66
C VAL A 223 11.99 -15.68 -2.91
N SER A 224 13.13 -16.37 -2.85
CA SER A 224 14.22 -16.25 -3.82
C SER A 224 13.81 -16.51 -5.29
N PHE A 225 12.86 -17.41 -5.50
CA PHE A 225 12.38 -17.77 -6.85
C PHE A 225 11.21 -16.88 -7.34
N ILE A 226 10.77 -15.92 -6.52
CA ILE A 226 9.76 -14.91 -6.86
C ILE A 226 10.40 -13.53 -7.01
N GLU A 227 11.52 -13.27 -6.28
CA GLU A 227 12.16 -11.96 -6.26
C GLU A 227 12.53 -11.48 -7.67
N ASP A 228 12.11 -10.25 -7.98
CA ASP A 228 12.45 -9.51 -9.19
C ASP A 228 12.04 -10.20 -10.51
N ASP A 229 11.08 -11.13 -10.46
CA ASP A 229 10.57 -11.86 -11.63
C ASP A 229 9.12 -11.47 -11.95
N ASN A 230 8.89 -10.91 -13.17
CA ASN A 230 7.57 -10.47 -13.61
C ASN A 230 6.60 -11.62 -13.94
N ASN A 231 7.09 -12.82 -14.16
CA ASN A 231 6.22 -13.99 -14.36
C ASN A 231 5.28 -14.21 -13.18
N TRP A 232 5.68 -13.75 -12.00
CA TRP A 232 4.87 -13.79 -10.78
C TRP A 232 3.82 -12.66 -10.66
N HIS A 233 3.64 -11.86 -11.72
CA HIS A 233 2.57 -10.85 -11.68
C HIS A 233 1.18 -11.51 -11.66
N TYR A 234 0.96 -12.49 -12.53
CA TYR A 234 -0.34 -13.18 -12.67
C TYR A 234 -0.32 -14.64 -12.21
N ARG A 235 0.78 -15.12 -11.71
CA ARG A 235 0.94 -16.51 -11.32
C ARG A 235 0.54 -16.75 -9.87
N SER A 236 -0.23 -17.82 -9.62
CA SER A 236 -0.45 -18.39 -8.28
C SER A 236 0.59 -19.47 -8.01
N PRO A 237 1.16 -19.57 -6.78
CA PRO A 237 2.16 -20.57 -6.45
C PRO A 237 1.54 -21.98 -6.33
N SER A 238 2.29 -23.03 -6.73
CA SER A 238 1.93 -24.42 -6.48
C SER A 238 2.12 -24.82 -5.00
N VAL A 239 1.68 -26.03 -4.64
CA VAL A 239 1.89 -26.57 -3.29
C VAL A 239 3.37 -26.67 -2.97
N GLU A 240 4.17 -27.20 -3.92
CA GLU A 240 5.63 -27.37 -3.76
C GLU A 240 6.34 -26.03 -3.60
N GLU A 241 5.89 -25.00 -4.33
CA GLU A 241 6.41 -23.65 -4.23
C GLU A 241 6.07 -22.99 -2.91
N ILE A 242 4.86 -23.20 -2.38
CA ILE A 242 4.51 -22.73 -1.03
C ILE A 242 5.38 -23.37 0.04
N GLU A 243 5.59 -24.69 -0.03
CA GLU A 243 6.46 -25.36 0.94
C GLU A 243 7.93 -24.93 0.81
N LYS A 244 8.39 -24.61 -0.40
CA LYS A 244 9.71 -24.01 -0.61
C LYS A 244 9.79 -22.60 0.00
N ALA A 245 8.79 -21.76 -0.27
CA ALA A 245 8.73 -20.39 0.27
C ALA A 245 8.68 -20.39 1.81
N LYS A 246 7.87 -21.26 2.42
CA LYS A 246 7.84 -21.42 3.88
C LYS A 246 9.21 -21.74 4.46
N ARG A 247 9.95 -22.68 3.85
CA ARG A 247 11.31 -23.01 4.30
C ARG A 247 12.26 -21.83 4.20
N GLU A 248 12.23 -21.07 3.09
CA GLU A 248 13.05 -19.88 2.91
C GLU A 248 12.74 -18.79 3.96
N LEU A 249 11.47 -18.66 4.33
CA LEU A 249 11.00 -17.69 5.34
C LEU A 249 11.13 -18.21 6.79
N GLY A 250 11.61 -19.43 7.00
CA GLY A 250 11.73 -20.04 8.34
C GLY A 250 10.37 -20.37 8.98
N LEU A 251 9.32 -20.50 8.17
CA LEU A 251 7.97 -20.86 8.63
C LEU A 251 7.79 -22.39 8.64
N LYS A 252 6.96 -22.88 9.58
CA LYS A 252 6.60 -24.31 9.70
C LYS A 252 5.39 -24.65 8.86
#